data_124a09534a98abfe32220fad47094ef7
#
_entry.id   124a09534a98abfe32220fad47094ef7
#
_cell.length_a   1.000
_cell.length_b   1.000
_cell.length_c   1.000
_cell.angle_alpha   90.00
_cell.angle_beta   90.00
_cell.angle_gamma   90.00
#
_symmetry.space_group_name_H-M   'P 1'
#
loop_
_entity.id
_entity.type
_entity.pdbx_description
1 polymer ?
#
loop_
_entity_poly.entity_id
_entity_poly.type
_entity_poly.pdbx_seq_one_letter_code
_entity_poly.pdbx_strand_id
1 'polypeptide(L)'
;MLPFSFVFPWEACGSSSVTRAVWTIHNMSRKTGKKYSAALKQVESTSYALNDAVPLIKKIKFAKFDETVELHMRLGVDPKHADQMVRGTVVLPNGLGKSKKVLVIASGDKLKEALDAGADLVGGDDMVAKIQNENWTDFDAVIATPDMMRGVGKLGKVLGPRGLMPNPKTGTVTTDVANAVREVKAGKVEFRVDKTGVIHVPFGKVSFDSTKLVENATTLLNAVIKAKPSAAKGKYVKSVTVCSTMGPGVPLDVAPFNAKAV
;
A
#
# COMPACT_ATOMS: atom_id res chain seq x y z
N MET A 1 28.45 -55.43 40.91
CA MET A 1 27.76 -54.66 39.85
C MET A 1 26.69 -53.82 40.55
N LEU A 2 27.01 -52.54 40.80
CA LEU A 2 26.15 -51.61 41.52
C LEU A 2 25.66 -50.54 40.56
N PRO A 3 24.36 -50.19 40.55
CA PRO A 3 23.87 -49.04 39.77
C PRO A 3 24.03 -47.78 40.61
N PHE A 4 24.70 -46.80 40.06
CA PHE A 4 24.79 -45.45 40.62
C PHE A 4 23.50 -44.69 40.39
N SER A 5 22.78 -44.46 41.51
CA SER A 5 21.64 -43.51 41.56
C SER A 5 22.21 -42.11 41.82
N PHE A 6 22.15 -41.23 40.86
CA PHE A 6 22.37 -39.78 41.10
C PHE A 6 21.00 -39.13 41.49
N VAL A 7 20.86 -38.89 42.76
CA VAL A 7 19.81 -38.04 43.33
C VAL A 7 20.32 -36.60 43.27
N PHE A 8 19.68 -35.74 42.53
CA PHE A 8 19.88 -34.30 42.61
C PHE A 8 18.97 -33.71 43.69
N PRO A 9 19.48 -32.98 44.67
CA PRO A 9 18.65 -32.27 45.63
C PRO A 9 18.11 -30.98 44.98
N TRP A 10 16.83 -30.80 45.03
CA TRP A 10 16.15 -29.55 44.69
C TRP A 10 15.78 -28.87 46.04
N GLU A 11 16.60 -27.97 46.50
CA GLU A 11 16.20 -27.09 47.57
C GLU A 11 16.65 -25.66 47.30
N ALA A 12 15.62 -24.81 47.32
CA ALA A 12 15.62 -23.41 47.75
C ALA A 12 16.67 -22.49 47.14
N CYS A 13 16.25 -21.61 46.30
CA CYS A 13 16.74 -20.24 46.41
C CYS A 13 15.70 -19.23 45.97
N GLY A 14 15.54 -18.27 46.81
CA GLY A 14 14.58 -17.22 46.89
C GLY A 14 14.46 -16.30 45.68
N SER A 15 13.42 -15.51 45.78
CA SER A 15 13.11 -14.33 45.03
C SER A 15 14.34 -13.57 44.55
N SER A 16 14.62 -13.67 43.23
CA SER A 16 15.46 -12.69 42.56
C SER A 16 14.97 -12.49 41.14
N SER A 17 14.41 -11.31 40.91
CA SER A 17 14.40 -10.58 39.68
C SER A 17 14.54 -11.46 38.44
N VAL A 18 13.40 -11.77 37.82
CA VAL A 18 13.36 -12.16 36.41
C VAL A 18 13.94 -11.01 35.62
N THR A 19 15.27 -10.98 35.53
CA THR A 19 15.94 -10.21 34.50
C THR A 19 15.41 -10.74 33.17
N ARG A 20 14.48 -9.99 32.61
CA ARG A 20 14.03 -10.10 31.21
C ARG A 20 15.32 -10.15 30.40
N ALA A 21 15.72 -11.35 30.02
CA ALA A 21 16.74 -11.51 28.98
C ALA A 21 16.18 -10.79 27.76
N VAL A 22 16.56 -9.55 27.62
CA VAL A 22 16.39 -8.79 26.38
C VAL A 22 17.19 -9.62 25.39
N TRP A 23 16.49 -10.39 24.59
CA TRP A 23 17.05 -10.96 23.37
C TRP A 23 17.53 -9.78 22.54
N THR A 24 18.75 -9.40 22.77
CA THR A 24 19.48 -8.52 21.87
C THR A 24 19.60 -9.36 20.60
N ILE A 25 18.63 -9.23 19.72
CA ILE A 25 18.75 -9.66 18.35
C ILE A 25 20.02 -8.97 17.89
N HIS A 26 21.10 -9.74 17.82
CA HIS A 26 22.33 -9.30 17.22
C HIS A 26 21.94 -9.01 15.78
N ASN A 27 21.49 -7.79 15.54
CA ASN A 27 21.28 -7.25 14.21
C ASN A 27 22.58 -7.51 13.50
N MET A 28 22.61 -8.50 12.61
CA MET A 28 23.56 -8.51 11.51
C MET A 28 23.31 -7.21 10.76
N SER A 29 23.97 -6.15 11.20
CA SER A 29 23.79 -4.82 10.68
C SER A 29 24.26 -4.83 9.24
N ARG A 30 23.31 -5.01 8.32
CA ARG A 30 23.58 -4.62 6.94
C ARG A 30 24.14 -3.22 7.04
N LYS A 31 25.36 -3.01 6.56
CA LYS A 31 26.02 -1.71 6.59
C LYS A 31 25.11 -0.71 5.90
N THR A 32 24.32 0.02 6.67
CA THR A 32 23.42 1.06 6.17
C THR A 32 24.25 2.25 5.71
N GLY A 33 23.86 2.87 4.62
CA GLY A 33 24.57 4.05 4.12
C GLY A 33 24.58 5.20 5.14
N LYS A 34 25.64 6.00 5.16
CA LYS A 34 25.83 7.09 6.13
C LYS A 34 24.63 8.05 6.21
N LYS A 35 24.01 8.39 5.06
CA LYS A 35 22.82 9.27 5.02
C LYS A 35 21.59 8.64 5.68
N TYR A 36 21.34 7.36 5.42
CA TYR A 36 20.23 6.64 6.04
C TYR A 36 20.43 6.50 7.55
N SER A 37 21.66 6.20 8.01
CA SER A 37 21.98 6.11 9.42
C SER A 37 21.81 7.46 10.16
N ALA A 38 22.13 8.57 9.49
CA ALA A 38 21.89 9.92 10.03
C ALA A 38 20.38 10.22 10.11
N ALA A 39 19.61 9.84 9.11
CA ALA A 39 18.16 9.99 9.09
C ALA A 39 17.47 9.14 10.17
N LEU A 40 17.93 7.89 10.36
CA LEU A 40 17.39 6.98 11.36
C LEU A 40 17.59 7.49 12.80
N LYS A 41 18.69 8.20 13.09
CA LYS A 41 18.95 8.80 14.41
C LYS A 41 17.97 9.92 14.75
N GLN A 42 17.29 10.51 13.78
CA GLN A 42 16.29 11.56 13.99
C GLN A 42 14.89 11.00 14.27
N VAL A 43 14.68 9.70 14.01
CA VAL A 43 13.43 9.01 14.32
C VAL A 43 13.57 8.33 15.67
N GLU A 44 12.78 8.75 16.64
CA GLU A 44 12.68 8.09 17.93
C GLU A 44 11.87 6.79 17.80
N SER A 45 12.05 5.87 18.71
CA SER A 45 11.29 4.60 18.75
C SER A 45 9.86 4.76 19.29
N THR A 46 9.43 5.99 19.54
CA THR A 46 8.08 6.33 20.00
C THR A 46 7.09 6.42 18.85
N SER A 47 5.81 6.20 19.12
CA SER A 47 4.75 6.39 18.15
C SER A 47 4.41 7.89 18.02
N TYR A 48 4.32 8.37 16.79
CA TYR A 48 4.03 9.77 16.48
C TYR A 48 2.55 9.97 16.11
N ALA A 49 2.01 11.14 16.38
CA ALA A 49 0.76 11.57 15.77
C ALA A 49 0.97 11.84 14.27
N LEU A 50 -0.08 11.65 13.46
CA LEU A 50 0.01 11.84 12.00
C LEU A 50 0.51 13.26 11.64
N ASN A 51 0.04 14.27 12.38
CA ASN A 51 0.41 15.67 12.16
C ASN A 51 1.90 15.96 12.39
N ASP A 52 2.55 15.20 13.27
CA ASP A 52 3.97 15.37 13.62
C ASP A 52 4.87 14.49 12.73
N ALA A 53 4.37 13.33 12.34
CA ALA A 53 5.10 12.40 11.48
C ALA A 53 5.35 12.97 10.07
N VAL A 54 4.38 13.67 9.47
CA VAL A 54 4.51 14.22 8.12
C VAL A 54 5.61 15.29 8.03
N PRO A 55 5.69 16.31 8.91
CA PRO A 55 6.81 17.26 8.92
C PRO A 55 8.16 16.61 9.19
N LEU A 56 8.19 15.56 10.05
CA LEU A 56 9.40 14.81 10.34
C LEU A 56 9.95 14.11 9.09
N ILE A 57 9.08 13.45 8.30
CA ILE A 57 9.46 12.79 7.04
C ILE A 57 10.05 13.80 6.06
N LYS A 58 9.49 15.01 5.95
CA LYS A 58 10.02 16.07 5.11
C LYS A 58 11.41 16.53 5.52
N LYS A 59 11.69 16.58 6.83
CA LYS A 59 13.02 16.95 7.38
C LYS A 59 14.07 15.87 7.12
N ILE A 60 13.67 14.60 7.19
CA ILE A 60 14.57 13.44 7.08
C ILE A 60 14.93 13.15 5.61
N LYS A 61 14.21 13.72 4.66
CA LYS A 61 14.49 13.56 3.22
C LYS A 61 15.94 13.85 2.89
N PHE A 62 16.61 12.93 2.21
CA PHE A 62 17.98 13.09 1.76
C PHE A 62 18.21 12.81 0.28
N ALA A 63 17.23 12.30 -0.46
CA ALA A 63 17.34 12.06 -1.89
C ALA A 63 17.20 13.37 -2.69
N LYS A 64 17.85 13.43 -3.86
CA LYS A 64 17.80 14.58 -4.76
C LYS A 64 16.51 14.67 -5.57
N PHE A 65 15.83 13.55 -5.76
CA PHE A 65 14.55 13.48 -6.48
C PHE A 65 13.37 13.72 -5.53
N ASP A 66 12.20 13.98 -6.09
CA ASP A 66 10.98 14.12 -5.32
C ASP A 66 10.46 12.75 -4.87
N GLU A 67 10.73 12.42 -3.60
CA GLU A 67 10.37 11.15 -2.99
C GLU A 67 8.85 11.01 -2.87
N THR A 68 8.37 9.78 -3.03
CA THR A 68 6.98 9.44 -2.75
C THR A 68 6.83 9.13 -1.27
N VAL A 69 5.74 9.58 -0.67
CA VAL A 69 5.38 9.23 0.70
C VAL A 69 4.40 8.07 0.67
N GLU A 70 4.72 7.02 1.44
CA GLU A 70 3.97 5.78 1.47
C GLU A 70 3.48 5.47 2.88
N LEU A 71 2.29 4.90 2.94
CA LEU A 71 1.67 4.40 4.16
C LEU A 71 1.72 2.87 4.16
N HIS A 72 2.26 2.31 5.23
CA HIS A 72 2.31 0.87 5.45
C HIS A 72 1.45 0.53 6.65
N MET A 73 0.47 -0.35 6.46
CA MET A 73 -0.44 -0.79 7.52
C MET A 73 -0.37 -2.30 7.67
N ARG A 74 0.02 -2.76 8.84
CA ARG A 74 -0.08 -4.17 9.21
C ARG A 74 -1.46 -4.44 9.79
N LEU A 75 -2.22 -5.28 9.10
CA LEU A 75 -3.57 -5.67 9.52
C LEU A 75 -3.59 -7.00 10.26
N GLY A 76 -4.64 -7.21 11.06
CA GLY A 76 -4.90 -8.45 11.78
C GLY A 76 -5.75 -9.44 10.97
N VAL A 77 -5.45 -9.58 9.66
CA VAL A 77 -6.15 -10.48 8.74
C VAL A 77 -5.21 -11.57 8.24
N ASP A 78 -5.77 -12.73 7.87
CA ASP A 78 -5.03 -13.80 7.20
C ASP A 78 -5.38 -13.78 5.70
N PRO A 79 -4.45 -13.33 4.83
CA PRO A 79 -4.69 -13.21 3.39
C PRO A 79 -4.80 -14.55 2.66
N LYS A 80 -4.55 -15.69 3.33
CA LYS A 80 -4.76 -17.02 2.76
C LYS A 80 -6.24 -17.33 2.55
N HIS A 81 -7.10 -16.75 3.39
CA HIS A 81 -8.55 -16.90 3.29
C HIS A 81 -9.13 -15.83 2.39
N ALA A 82 -9.90 -16.23 1.38
CA ALA A 82 -10.52 -15.29 0.42
C ALA A 82 -11.44 -14.27 1.12
N ASP A 83 -12.11 -14.67 2.20
CA ASP A 83 -13.03 -13.84 2.98
C ASP A 83 -12.30 -12.75 3.81
N GLN A 84 -11.00 -12.93 4.05
CA GLN A 84 -10.17 -11.96 4.79
C GLN A 84 -9.29 -11.12 3.89
N MET A 85 -9.42 -11.27 2.58
CA MET A 85 -8.63 -10.47 1.63
C MET A 85 -9.20 -9.06 1.52
N VAL A 86 -8.47 -8.09 2.08
CA VAL A 86 -8.82 -6.67 1.98
C VAL A 86 -8.26 -6.10 0.68
N ARG A 87 -9.14 -5.58 -0.15
CA ARG A 87 -8.82 -4.89 -1.40
C ARG A 87 -9.85 -3.79 -1.63
N GLY A 88 -9.40 -2.65 -2.10
CA GLY A 88 -10.28 -1.54 -2.42
C GLY A 88 -9.57 -0.45 -3.20
N THR A 89 -10.30 0.60 -3.47
CA THR A 89 -9.79 1.80 -4.12
C THR A 89 -10.21 3.02 -3.33
N VAL A 90 -9.40 4.04 -3.37
CA VAL A 90 -9.69 5.34 -2.78
C VAL A 90 -9.29 6.44 -3.74
N VAL A 91 -10.11 7.48 -3.85
CA VAL A 91 -9.76 8.71 -4.56
C VAL A 91 -9.19 9.68 -3.55
N LEU A 92 -7.96 10.11 -3.77
CA LEU A 92 -7.28 11.05 -2.88
C LEU A 92 -7.68 12.48 -3.22
N PRO A 93 -8.08 13.31 -2.24
CA PRO A 93 -8.56 14.67 -2.49
C PRO A 93 -7.51 15.57 -3.15
N ASN A 94 -6.25 15.38 -2.81
CA ASN A 94 -5.14 16.17 -3.34
C ASN A 94 -4.32 15.42 -4.42
N GLY A 95 -4.80 14.24 -4.89
CA GLY A 95 -4.12 13.42 -5.87
C GLY A 95 -2.78 12.85 -5.36
N LEU A 96 -2.01 12.26 -6.28
CA LEU A 96 -0.69 11.67 -6.01
C LEU A 96 0.50 12.53 -6.44
N GLY A 97 0.26 13.63 -7.16
CA GLY A 97 1.34 14.45 -7.75
C GLY A 97 2.05 13.78 -8.94
N LYS A 98 1.40 12.80 -9.59
CA LYS A 98 1.84 12.20 -10.85
C LYS A 98 0.64 12.13 -11.79
N SER A 99 0.77 12.70 -12.98
CA SER A 99 -0.20 12.49 -14.05
C SER A 99 -0.06 11.07 -14.59
N LYS A 100 -1.15 10.30 -14.57
CA LYS A 100 -1.19 8.93 -15.11
C LYS A 100 -1.62 8.97 -16.55
N LYS A 101 -0.91 8.25 -17.42
CA LYS A 101 -1.37 7.97 -18.78
C LYS A 101 -2.44 6.88 -18.72
N VAL A 102 -3.65 7.20 -19.17
CA VAL A 102 -4.81 6.31 -19.13
C VAL A 102 -5.10 5.75 -20.51
N LEU A 103 -5.06 4.42 -20.63
CA LEU A 103 -5.52 3.70 -21.80
C LEU A 103 -6.96 3.23 -21.58
N VAL A 104 -7.83 3.53 -22.53
CA VAL A 104 -9.21 3.05 -22.53
C VAL A 104 -9.42 2.06 -23.67
N ILE A 105 -9.93 0.88 -23.32
CA ILE A 105 -10.28 -0.18 -24.29
C ILE A 105 -11.81 -0.31 -24.30
N ALA A 106 -12.42 0.22 -25.35
CA ALA A 106 -13.88 0.23 -25.49
C ALA A 106 -14.27 -0.03 -26.95
N SER A 107 -15.56 -0.22 -27.20
CA SER A 107 -16.12 -0.36 -28.51
C SER A 107 -17.17 0.71 -28.80
N GLY A 108 -17.30 1.13 -30.07
CA GLY A 108 -18.34 2.01 -30.54
C GLY A 108 -18.30 3.43 -29.97
N ASP A 109 -19.45 3.97 -29.58
CA ASP A 109 -19.60 5.37 -29.11
C ASP A 109 -18.85 5.67 -27.84
N LYS A 110 -18.57 4.68 -26.98
CA LYS A 110 -17.79 4.83 -25.75
C LYS A 110 -16.35 5.28 -25.98
N LEU A 111 -15.81 5.10 -27.18
CA LEU A 111 -14.51 5.64 -27.57
C LEU A 111 -14.52 7.17 -27.59
N LYS A 112 -15.61 7.78 -28.08
CA LYS A 112 -15.77 9.24 -28.14
C LYS A 112 -15.91 9.80 -26.72
N GLU A 113 -16.76 9.17 -25.88
CA GLU A 113 -16.92 9.54 -24.47
C GLU A 113 -15.60 9.49 -23.69
N ALA A 114 -14.74 8.49 -23.99
CA ALA A 114 -13.43 8.38 -23.38
C ALA A 114 -12.47 9.52 -23.79
N LEU A 115 -12.49 9.92 -25.06
CA LEU A 115 -11.70 11.04 -25.57
C LEU A 115 -12.18 12.36 -24.95
N ASP A 116 -13.49 12.58 -24.89
CA ASP A 116 -14.09 13.79 -24.28
C ASP A 116 -13.80 13.88 -22.78
N ALA A 117 -13.71 12.73 -22.10
CA ALA A 117 -13.30 12.65 -20.69
C ALA A 117 -11.80 12.89 -20.49
N GLY A 118 -11.02 12.97 -21.56
CA GLY A 118 -9.59 13.26 -21.54
C GLY A 118 -8.69 12.03 -21.41
N ALA A 119 -9.10 10.84 -21.87
CA ALA A 119 -8.21 9.69 -21.94
C ALA A 119 -7.03 9.99 -22.88
N ASP A 120 -5.83 9.53 -22.51
CA ASP A 120 -4.62 9.80 -23.30
C ASP A 120 -4.52 8.86 -24.49
N LEU A 121 -5.01 7.65 -24.34
CA LEU A 121 -4.98 6.59 -25.33
C LEU A 121 -6.34 5.90 -25.35
N VAL A 122 -6.91 5.77 -26.53
CA VAL A 122 -8.23 5.15 -26.72
C VAL A 122 -8.17 4.20 -27.89
N GLY A 123 -8.75 3.01 -27.76
CA GLY A 123 -8.84 2.06 -28.88
C GLY A 123 -9.67 0.83 -28.54
N GLY A 124 -9.88 0.00 -29.56
CA GLY A 124 -10.61 -1.26 -29.46
C GLY A 124 -9.68 -2.47 -29.58
N ASP A 125 -10.06 -3.41 -30.45
CA ASP A 125 -9.29 -4.62 -30.72
C ASP A 125 -7.90 -4.33 -31.31
N ASP A 126 -7.73 -3.21 -32.01
CA ASP A 126 -6.45 -2.78 -32.57
C ASP A 126 -5.40 -2.57 -31.46
N MET A 127 -5.79 -1.94 -30.35
CA MET A 127 -4.90 -1.73 -29.21
C MET A 127 -4.61 -3.04 -28.48
N VAL A 128 -5.57 -3.95 -28.41
CA VAL A 128 -5.36 -5.29 -27.87
C VAL A 128 -4.33 -6.05 -28.71
N ALA A 129 -4.45 -6.00 -30.04
CA ALA A 129 -3.50 -6.63 -30.97
C ALA A 129 -2.09 -6.00 -30.83
N LYS A 130 -2.00 -4.68 -30.73
CA LYS A 130 -0.75 -3.95 -30.55
C LYS A 130 -0.04 -4.36 -29.25
N ILE A 131 -0.75 -4.39 -28.14
CA ILE A 131 -0.18 -4.82 -26.85
C ILE A 131 0.27 -6.27 -26.91
N GLN A 132 -0.49 -7.14 -27.57
CA GLN A 132 -0.16 -8.56 -27.69
C GLN A 132 1.08 -8.83 -28.54
N ASN A 133 1.23 -8.12 -29.67
CA ASN A 133 2.30 -8.35 -30.63
C ASN A 133 3.60 -7.64 -30.24
N GLU A 134 3.50 -6.40 -29.77
CA GLU A 134 4.64 -5.54 -29.47
C GLU A 134 5.04 -5.53 -27.99
N ASN A 135 4.22 -6.15 -27.10
CA ASN A 135 4.35 -6.02 -25.65
C ASN A 135 4.39 -4.55 -25.19
N TRP A 136 3.71 -3.69 -25.92
CA TRP A 136 3.69 -2.27 -25.64
C TRP A 136 2.91 -1.95 -24.38
N THR A 137 3.50 -1.19 -23.46
CA THR A 137 2.95 -0.91 -22.12
C THR A 137 3.29 0.52 -21.65
N ASP A 138 3.29 1.50 -22.56
CA ASP A 138 3.57 2.91 -22.22
C ASP A 138 2.31 3.63 -21.70
N PHE A 139 1.72 3.05 -20.65
CA PHE A 139 0.56 3.60 -19.94
C PHE A 139 0.63 3.18 -18.45
N ASP A 140 0.02 4.00 -17.58
CA ASP A 140 0.01 3.77 -16.13
C ASP A 140 -1.29 3.12 -15.63
N ALA A 141 -2.38 3.20 -16.39
CA ALA A 141 -3.66 2.60 -16.02
C ALA A 141 -4.44 2.16 -17.26
N VAL A 142 -5.20 1.06 -17.14
CA VAL A 142 -6.08 0.55 -18.18
C VAL A 142 -7.51 0.51 -17.66
N ILE A 143 -8.42 1.08 -18.44
CA ILE A 143 -9.86 1.00 -18.23
C ILE A 143 -10.44 0.22 -19.38
N ALA A 144 -11.32 -0.72 -19.10
CA ALA A 144 -11.96 -1.53 -20.13
C ALA A 144 -13.48 -1.58 -19.93
N THR A 145 -14.21 -1.65 -21.03
CA THR A 145 -15.63 -2.00 -20.97
C THR A 145 -15.81 -3.50 -20.76
N PRO A 146 -16.90 -3.95 -20.13
CA PRO A 146 -17.15 -5.38 -19.93
C PRO A 146 -17.11 -6.18 -21.23
N ASP A 147 -17.59 -5.59 -22.33
CA ASP A 147 -17.66 -6.23 -23.66
C ASP A 147 -16.27 -6.60 -24.19
N MET A 148 -15.28 -5.72 -23.96
CA MET A 148 -13.90 -5.91 -24.41
C MET A 148 -13.06 -6.79 -23.51
N MET A 149 -13.57 -7.17 -22.33
CA MET A 149 -12.82 -7.98 -21.35
C MET A 149 -12.41 -9.35 -21.90
N ARG A 150 -13.15 -9.90 -22.87
CA ARG A 150 -12.77 -11.15 -23.54
C ARG A 150 -11.45 -10.99 -24.32
N GLY A 151 -11.27 -9.87 -25.00
CA GLY A 151 -10.02 -9.52 -25.70
C GLY A 151 -8.89 -9.21 -24.71
N VAL A 152 -9.16 -8.36 -23.72
CA VAL A 152 -8.20 -7.96 -22.69
C VAL A 152 -7.72 -9.15 -21.86
N GLY A 153 -8.56 -10.18 -21.65
CA GLY A 153 -8.17 -11.41 -20.96
C GLY A 153 -6.96 -12.13 -21.58
N LYS A 154 -6.80 -12.04 -22.90
CA LYS A 154 -5.65 -12.61 -23.63
C LYS A 154 -4.33 -11.89 -23.26
N LEU A 155 -4.43 -10.62 -22.83
CA LEU A 155 -3.29 -9.79 -22.43
C LEU A 155 -2.81 -10.06 -20.99
N GLY A 156 -3.45 -10.99 -20.27
CA GLY A 156 -3.14 -11.30 -18.87
C GLY A 156 -1.66 -11.66 -18.65
N LYS A 157 -0.99 -12.27 -19.64
CA LYS A 157 0.45 -12.59 -19.56
C LYS A 157 1.35 -11.34 -19.57
N VAL A 158 0.93 -10.27 -20.25
CA VAL A 158 1.68 -9.02 -20.39
C VAL A 158 1.32 -8.03 -19.30
N LEU A 159 0.02 -7.80 -19.05
CA LEU A 159 -0.49 -6.81 -18.11
C LEU A 159 -0.48 -7.30 -16.66
N GLY A 160 -0.65 -8.61 -16.43
CA GLY A 160 -0.74 -9.21 -15.10
C GLY A 160 0.49 -8.93 -14.21
N PRO A 161 1.72 -9.27 -14.65
CA PRO A 161 2.93 -9.04 -13.86
C PRO A 161 3.18 -7.57 -13.50
N ARG A 162 2.69 -6.64 -14.35
CA ARG A 162 2.82 -5.19 -14.13
C ARG A 162 1.70 -4.59 -13.29
N GLY A 163 0.68 -5.38 -12.93
CA GLY A 163 -0.47 -4.88 -12.17
C GLY A 163 -1.41 -3.97 -12.97
N LEU A 164 -1.31 -3.96 -14.31
CA LEU A 164 -2.10 -3.10 -15.20
C LEU A 164 -3.40 -3.77 -15.68
N MET A 165 -3.68 -4.99 -15.22
CA MET A 165 -4.87 -5.74 -15.64
C MET A 165 -6.14 -5.10 -15.08
N PRO A 166 -7.12 -4.72 -15.93
CA PRO A 166 -8.39 -4.18 -15.45
C PRO A 166 -9.14 -5.18 -14.59
N ASN A 167 -9.80 -4.68 -13.53
CA ASN A 167 -10.53 -5.53 -12.60
C ASN A 167 -11.85 -4.85 -12.17
N PRO A 168 -12.99 -5.58 -12.18
CA PRO A 168 -14.27 -5.04 -11.72
C PRO A 168 -14.24 -4.54 -10.26
N LYS A 169 -13.49 -5.23 -9.38
CA LYS A 169 -13.40 -4.88 -7.96
C LYS A 169 -12.70 -3.53 -7.70
N THR A 170 -11.87 -3.07 -8.65
CA THR A 170 -11.20 -1.76 -8.57
C THR A 170 -11.92 -0.69 -9.38
N GLY A 171 -13.06 -1.04 -10.00
CA GLY A 171 -13.81 -0.12 -10.83
C GLY A 171 -13.08 0.34 -12.08
N THR A 172 -12.11 -0.47 -12.56
CA THR A 172 -11.44 -0.25 -13.86
C THR A 172 -12.10 -1.00 -14.99
N VAL A 173 -13.08 -1.86 -14.68
CA VAL A 173 -14.01 -2.46 -15.64
C VAL A 173 -15.39 -1.89 -15.38
N THR A 174 -15.85 -0.98 -16.23
CA THR A 174 -17.10 -0.26 -16.04
C THR A 174 -17.71 0.13 -17.38
N THR A 175 -19.04 0.32 -17.37
CA THR A 175 -19.77 0.86 -18.51
C THR A 175 -19.67 2.39 -18.57
N ASP A 176 -19.45 3.04 -17.43
CA ASP A 176 -19.26 4.48 -17.30
C ASP A 176 -17.77 4.83 -17.37
N VAL A 177 -17.29 4.96 -18.60
CA VAL A 177 -15.88 5.21 -18.88
C VAL A 177 -15.48 6.63 -18.50
N ALA A 178 -16.36 7.61 -18.70
CA ALA A 178 -16.04 9.01 -18.46
C ALA A 178 -15.70 9.28 -16.99
N ASN A 179 -16.52 8.79 -16.06
CA ASN A 179 -16.25 8.96 -14.63
C ASN A 179 -15.01 8.18 -14.20
N ALA A 180 -14.81 6.95 -14.72
CA ALA A 180 -13.64 6.16 -14.39
C ALA A 180 -12.32 6.85 -14.81
N VAL A 181 -12.29 7.48 -15.99
CA VAL A 181 -11.12 8.26 -16.46
C VAL A 181 -10.86 9.44 -15.54
N ARG A 182 -11.91 10.20 -15.17
CA ARG A 182 -11.78 11.35 -14.25
C ARG A 182 -11.25 10.93 -12.88
N GLU A 183 -11.77 9.84 -12.31
CA GLU A 183 -11.30 9.32 -11.02
C GLU A 183 -9.84 8.89 -11.06
N VAL A 184 -9.42 8.18 -12.11
CA VAL A 184 -8.02 7.72 -12.26
C VAL A 184 -7.08 8.93 -12.42
N LYS A 185 -7.48 9.95 -13.17
CA LYS A 185 -6.72 11.20 -13.31
C LYS A 185 -6.73 12.06 -12.05
N ALA A 186 -7.84 12.04 -11.27
CA ALA A 186 -7.92 12.69 -9.97
C ALA A 186 -7.01 12.07 -8.90
N GLY A 187 -6.44 10.88 -9.15
CA GLY A 187 -5.53 10.23 -8.21
C GLY A 187 -6.16 9.05 -7.47
N LYS A 188 -6.98 8.27 -8.17
CA LYS A 188 -7.47 6.98 -7.64
C LYS A 188 -6.30 6.03 -7.38
N VAL A 189 -6.23 5.52 -6.16
CA VAL A 189 -5.23 4.57 -5.70
C VAL A 189 -5.90 3.27 -5.32
N GLU A 190 -5.32 2.17 -5.76
CA GLU A 190 -5.72 0.84 -5.34
C GLU A 190 -4.89 0.40 -4.13
N PHE A 191 -5.53 -0.23 -3.16
CA PHE A 191 -4.86 -0.90 -2.06
C PHE A 191 -5.25 -2.38 -2.01
N ARG A 192 -4.27 -3.20 -1.70
CA ARG A 192 -4.43 -4.64 -1.56
C ARG A 192 -3.54 -5.14 -0.44
N VAL A 193 -4.07 -6.06 0.36
CA VAL A 193 -3.27 -6.77 1.37
C VAL A 193 -2.30 -7.73 0.70
N ASP A 194 -1.05 -7.68 1.09
CA ASP A 194 -0.02 -8.63 0.68
C ASP A 194 -0.12 -9.96 1.45
N LYS A 195 0.64 -10.97 1.05
CA LYS A 195 0.69 -12.29 1.70
C LYS A 195 1.06 -12.27 3.18
N THR A 196 1.71 -11.20 3.63
CA THR A 196 2.12 -10.97 5.02
C THR A 196 1.08 -10.24 5.88
N GLY A 197 -0.08 -9.87 5.29
CA GLY A 197 -1.10 -9.08 5.97
C GLY A 197 -0.78 -7.59 6.06
N VAL A 198 0.10 -7.08 5.19
CA VAL A 198 0.49 -5.66 5.14
C VAL A 198 -0.09 -5.00 3.89
N ILE A 199 -0.55 -3.77 4.04
CA ILE A 199 -0.94 -2.89 2.92
C ILE A 199 0.17 -1.86 2.72
N HIS A 200 0.56 -1.63 1.47
CA HIS A 200 1.52 -0.62 1.04
C HIS A 200 0.85 0.29 0.04
N VAL A 201 0.72 1.59 0.36
CA VAL A 201 0.00 2.53 -0.49
C VAL A 201 0.71 3.89 -0.52
N PRO A 202 1.03 4.42 -1.70
CA PRO A 202 1.48 5.79 -1.84
C PRO A 202 0.31 6.76 -1.65
N PHE A 203 0.53 7.87 -0.93
CA PHE A 203 -0.51 8.88 -0.71
C PHE A 203 -0.08 10.31 -1.06
N GLY A 204 1.13 10.50 -1.57
CA GLY A 204 1.57 11.79 -2.08
C GLY A 204 3.07 11.88 -2.32
N LYS A 205 3.52 13.09 -2.61
CA LYS A 205 4.93 13.45 -2.79
C LYS A 205 5.43 14.29 -1.63
N VAL A 206 6.72 14.20 -1.32
CA VAL A 206 7.33 15.01 -0.25
C VAL A 206 7.25 16.51 -0.56
N SER A 207 7.15 16.89 -1.83
CA SER A 207 6.91 18.27 -2.29
C SER A 207 5.56 18.86 -1.87
N PHE A 208 4.56 18.02 -1.56
CA PHE A 208 3.24 18.49 -1.14
C PHE A 208 3.29 19.21 0.21
N ASP A 209 2.33 20.10 0.45
CA ASP A 209 2.12 20.72 1.76
C ASP A 209 1.78 19.67 2.81
N SER A 210 2.17 19.93 4.05
CA SER A 210 1.93 18.99 5.16
C SER A 210 0.43 18.76 5.39
N THR A 211 -0.39 19.80 5.25
CA THR A 211 -1.85 19.71 5.35
C THR A 211 -2.45 18.76 4.33
N LYS A 212 -2.06 18.91 3.06
CA LYS A 212 -2.51 18.04 1.94
C LYS A 212 -2.14 16.57 2.15
N LEU A 213 -0.92 16.32 2.67
CA LEU A 213 -0.49 14.96 3.00
C LEU A 213 -1.28 14.35 4.15
N VAL A 214 -1.58 15.13 5.19
CA VAL A 214 -2.40 14.67 6.32
C VAL A 214 -3.83 14.35 5.88
N GLU A 215 -4.45 15.17 5.03
CA GLU A 215 -5.78 14.92 4.46
C GLU A 215 -5.80 13.62 3.64
N ASN A 216 -4.84 13.46 2.74
CA ASN A 216 -4.71 12.25 1.93
C ASN A 216 -4.52 11.00 2.81
N ALA A 217 -3.62 11.06 3.80
CA ALA A 217 -3.38 9.96 4.72
C ALA A 217 -4.62 9.61 5.54
N THR A 218 -5.34 10.61 6.03
CA THR A 218 -6.58 10.42 6.81
C THR A 218 -7.67 9.77 5.97
N THR A 219 -7.85 10.21 4.72
CA THR A 219 -8.81 9.63 3.77
C THR A 219 -8.48 8.18 3.49
N LEU A 220 -7.20 7.86 3.24
CA LEU A 220 -6.73 6.52 3.01
C LEU A 220 -6.94 5.61 4.23
N LEU A 221 -6.55 6.05 5.43
CA LEU A 221 -6.73 5.33 6.68
C LEU A 221 -8.21 5.00 6.92
N ASN A 222 -9.10 5.99 6.76
CA ASN A 222 -10.54 5.79 6.91
C ASN A 222 -11.09 4.79 5.86
N ALA A 223 -10.61 4.82 4.61
CA ALA A 223 -11.02 3.87 3.58
C ALA A 223 -10.60 2.42 3.92
N VAL A 224 -9.38 2.23 4.42
CA VAL A 224 -8.90 0.90 4.84
C VAL A 224 -9.68 0.39 6.07
N ILE A 225 -10.02 1.26 7.02
CA ILE A 225 -10.83 0.89 8.20
C ILE A 225 -12.25 0.48 7.76
N LYS A 226 -12.88 1.23 6.83
CA LYS A 226 -14.18 0.88 6.27
C LYS A 226 -14.18 -0.46 5.51
N ALA A 227 -13.06 -0.83 4.92
CA ALA A 227 -12.90 -2.09 4.20
C ALA A 227 -12.66 -3.30 5.12
N LYS A 228 -12.83 -3.18 6.45
CA LYS A 228 -12.68 -4.26 7.42
C LYS A 228 -13.65 -5.40 7.08
N PRO A 229 -13.16 -6.62 6.82
CA PRO A 229 -14.03 -7.76 6.59
C PRO A 229 -14.68 -8.21 7.92
N SER A 230 -15.91 -8.70 7.84
CA SER A 230 -16.65 -9.23 9.01
C SER A 230 -15.98 -10.44 9.66
N ALA A 231 -15.20 -11.19 8.87
CA ALA A 231 -14.43 -12.34 9.34
C ALA A 231 -13.18 -11.96 10.16
N ALA A 232 -12.76 -10.68 10.17
CA ALA A 232 -11.60 -10.24 10.93
C ALA A 232 -11.91 -10.14 12.43
N LYS A 233 -11.31 -11.03 13.23
CA LYS A 233 -11.46 -11.04 14.70
C LYS A 233 -10.29 -10.32 15.36
N GLY A 234 -10.56 -9.66 16.49
CA GLY A 234 -9.54 -8.98 17.30
C GLY A 234 -9.10 -7.61 16.76
N LYS A 235 -7.85 -7.21 17.06
CA LYS A 235 -7.30 -5.92 16.63
C LYS A 235 -7.08 -5.92 15.11
N TYR A 236 -7.86 -5.10 14.40
CA TYR A 236 -7.77 -4.98 12.94
C TYR A 236 -6.47 -4.29 12.50
N VAL A 237 -6.16 -3.13 13.06
CA VAL A 237 -4.92 -2.42 12.78
C VAL A 237 -3.88 -2.77 13.84
N LYS A 238 -2.80 -3.46 13.47
CA LYS A 238 -1.71 -3.85 14.37
C LYS A 238 -0.63 -2.79 14.47
N SER A 239 -0.18 -2.25 13.34
CA SER A 239 0.80 -1.18 13.28
C SER A 239 0.59 -0.35 12.01
N VAL A 240 0.91 0.93 12.10
CA VAL A 240 0.89 1.87 10.99
C VAL A 240 2.25 2.56 10.96
N THR A 241 2.84 2.66 9.79
CA THR A 241 4.14 3.29 9.57
C THR A 241 4.08 4.12 8.31
N VAL A 242 4.64 5.31 8.35
CA VAL A 242 4.79 6.16 7.17
C VAL A 242 6.26 6.28 6.83
N CYS A 243 6.60 6.21 5.55
CA CYS A 243 7.97 6.43 5.11
C CYS A 243 8.02 7.23 3.80
N SER A 244 9.17 7.80 3.51
CA SER A 244 9.51 8.26 2.16
C SER A 244 10.27 7.16 1.41
N THR A 245 10.34 7.24 0.08
CA THR A 245 10.94 6.21 -0.80
C THR A 245 12.31 5.71 -0.31
N MET A 246 13.17 6.60 0.15
CA MET A 246 14.53 6.26 0.61
C MET A 246 14.71 6.41 2.11
N GLY A 247 13.73 7.00 2.81
CA GLY A 247 13.81 7.33 4.22
C GLY A 247 13.48 6.16 5.15
N PRO A 248 13.80 6.30 6.45
CA PRO A 248 13.35 5.36 7.47
C PRO A 248 11.84 5.44 7.70
N GLY A 249 11.26 4.35 8.18
CA GLY A 249 9.85 4.31 8.58
C GLY A 249 9.62 5.01 9.91
N VAL A 250 8.61 5.87 9.96
CA VAL A 250 8.14 6.58 11.14
C VAL A 250 6.88 5.88 11.67
N PRO A 251 6.89 5.29 12.87
CA PRO A 251 5.73 4.62 13.43
C PRO A 251 4.66 5.63 13.85
N LEU A 252 3.40 5.35 13.53
CA LEU A 252 2.26 6.15 13.94
C LEU A 252 1.54 5.53 15.14
N ASP A 253 0.88 6.38 15.93
CA ASP A 253 -0.03 5.92 16.97
C ASP A 253 -1.25 5.23 16.37
N VAL A 254 -1.55 4.04 16.84
CA VAL A 254 -2.63 3.17 16.34
C VAL A 254 -3.91 3.34 17.14
N ALA A 255 -3.85 3.95 18.33
CA ALA A 255 -4.99 4.09 19.22
C ALA A 255 -6.22 4.73 18.56
N PRO A 256 -6.12 5.88 17.85
CA PRO A 256 -7.26 6.54 17.23
C PRO A 256 -7.89 5.73 16.08
N PHE A 257 -7.14 4.83 15.45
CA PHE A 257 -7.62 4.03 14.31
C PHE A 257 -8.38 2.78 14.76
N ASN A 258 -7.98 2.17 15.87
CA ASN A 258 -8.70 1.05 16.45
C ASN A 258 -10.03 1.45 17.09
N ALA A 259 -10.14 2.65 17.65
CA ALA A 259 -11.39 3.18 18.20
C ALA A 259 -12.47 3.39 17.11
N LYS A 260 -12.08 3.72 15.88
CA LYS A 260 -12.98 3.88 14.74
C LYS A 260 -13.36 2.57 14.03
N ALA A 261 -12.70 1.47 14.37
CA ALA A 261 -12.89 0.17 13.73
C ALA A 261 -13.93 -0.73 14.44
N VAL A 262 -14.56 -0.21 15.50
CA VAL A 262 -15.64 -0.88 16.27
C VAL A 262 -17.00 -0.58 15.69
#